data_6a462a9e404d7116495ad523ab8a5129
#
_entry.id   6a462a9e404d7116495ad523ab8a5129
#
_cell.length_a   1.000
_cell.length_b   1.000
_cell.length_c   1.000
_cell.angle_alpha   90.00
_cell.angle_beta   90.00
_cell.angle_gamma   90.00
#
_symmetry.space_group_name_H-M   'P 1'
#
loop_
_entity.id
_entity.type
_entity.pdbx_description
1 polymer ?
#
loop_
_entity_poly.entity_id
_entity_poly.type
_entity_poly.pdbx_seq_one_letter_code
_entity_poly.pdbx_strand_id
1 'polypeptide(L)'
;MQDRHYKHWPASLSKHLTLPETSLYYNLEVSATRYPHKPFVVFYGSTLSFGEFKRQVDALAGFLQSHCGVGKGDRVLLYMQNSPQFMIGYYAILRADAMVVPVNPMNLSEELGHFIADSDAATALAGQELYAQIAPYLGKGLKYLVVAAYADYVTAPTDLKLPDAVAAPRKDLSGAGVVLWQDAIAGGAQPKPHTAGPDDLCVMPYTSGTTGKPKGCIHTHRTVMSTTIGGAAWFGTTTDATILGTLPMFHATAMQGVLNGPIYTGATVVLMQRWDRELAAQLMQRYRVTSWTNIATMAIDFLANPNIGAYDISSLKIIGGGGAAMPEAVAQKLLDFTGLEYIEGYGLSETISPTHINPPQRPMKQCLGIPIFDTDCRIIDPDTLKELDVGEVGEIVSHGPQVFKGYWKNPRATEDAFIEIGGKQFFRTGDLARMDEEGYFFMVDRLKRMINASGLKVWPAEVEAMMYAHPDIQEACVIGAPDPYRGETVKAVVVLKAASKGRVQAEDIIEWCKAHMAAYKYPRIVEFVDSLPKSATGKVMWRQLQEQESAKVTPKA
;
A
#
# COMPACT_ATOMS: atom_id res chain seq x y z
N MET A 1 3.28 1.35 30.31
CA MET A 1 3.25 2.24 29.14
C MET A 1 2.06 2.02 28.20
N GLN A 2 1.38 0.89 28.26
CA GLN A 2 0.46 0.37 27.23
C GLN A 2 -0.87 1.12 27.04
N ASP A 3 -1.31 1.99 27.97
CA ASP A 3 -2.65 2.57 27.95
C ASP A 3 -2.69 4.10 27.74
N ARG A 4 -1.54 4.74 27.47
CA ARG A 4 -1.45 6.22 27.34
C ARG A 4 -2.32 6.75 26.20
N HIS A 5 -2.32 6.06 25.06
CA HIS A 5 -3.06 6.42 23.86
C HIS A 5 -4.59 6.39 24.03
N TYR A 6 -5.11 5.67 25.02
CA TYR A 6 -6.56 5.61 25.28
C TYR A 6 -7.17 6.93 25.73
N LYS A 7 -6.35 7.93 26.13
CA LYS A 7 -6.83 9.30 26.39
C LYS A 7 -7.39 9.94 25.11
N HIS A 8 -6.86 9.54 23.95
CA HIS A 8 -7.18 10.10 22.63
C HIS A 8 -7.98 9.13 21.77
N TRP A 9 -8.39 8.02 22.37
CA TRP A 9 -9.23 7.03 21.71
C TRP A 9 -10.57 7.66 21.30
N PRO A 10 -11.10 7.37 20.08
CA PRO A 10 -12.41 7.86 19.68
C PRO A 10 -13.48 7.41 20.68
N ALA A 11 -14.15 8.36 21.32
CA ALA A 11 -15.04 8.09 22.47
C ALA A 11 -16.21 7.14 22.13
N SER A 12 -16.60 7.09 20.85
CA SER A 12 -17.69 6.22 20.37
C SER A 12 -17.25 4.79 20.07
N LEU A 13 -15.94 4.50 20.12
CA LEU A 13 -15.41 3.20 19.74
C LEU A 13 -15.04 2.34 20.95
N SER A 14 -15.36 1.05 20.90
CA SER A 14 -14.79 0.06 21.81
C SER A 14 -13.27 0.01 21.62
N LYS A 15 -12.53 -0.36 22.63
CA LYS A 15 -11.08 -0.60 22.54
C LYS A 15 -10.75 -1.95 21.89
N HIS A 16 -11.71 -2.85 21.89
CA HIS A 16 -11.60 -4.22 21.40
C HIS A 16 -12.61 -4.48 20.29
N LEU A 17 -12.24 -5.32 19.33
CA LEU A 17 -13.10 -5.78 18.24
C LEU A 17 -13.44 -7.26 18.43
N THR A 18 -14.72 -7.58 18.39
CA THR A 18 -15.16 -8.96 18.16
C THR A 18 -15.14 -9.23 16.66
N LEU A 19 -14.22 -10.08 16.23
CA LEU A 19 -14.08 -10.43 14.83
C LEU A 19 -15.08 -11.52 14.43
N PRO A 20 -15.71 -11.46 13.24
CA PRO A 20 -16.51 -12.54 12.73
C PRO A 20 -15.70 -13.82 12.52
N GLU A 21 -16.28 -14.95 12.85
CA GLU A 21 -15.71 -16.29 12.66
C GLU A 21 -15.99 -16.82 11.24
N THR A 22 -15.86 -15.93 10.22
CA THR A 22 -16.14 -16.20 8.81
C THR A 22 -14.97 -15.80 7.91
N SER A 23 -14.99 -16.27 6.67
CA SER A 23 -14.08 -15.80 5.63
C SER A 23 -14.44 -14.40 5.13
N LEU A 24 -13.50 -13.73 4.44
CA LEU A 24 -13.75 -12.44 3.78
C LEU A 24 -14.84 -12.52 2.71
N TYR A 25 -14.95 -13.67 2.00
CA TYR A 25 -15.97 -13.84 0.98
C TYR A 25 -17.39 -13.68 1.55
N TYR A 26 -17.60 -14.09 2.80
CA TYR A 26 -18.91 -13.93 3.46
C TYR A 26 -19.37 -12.47 3.56
N ASN A 27 -18.47 -11.52 3.65
CA ASN A 27 -18.81 -10.09 3.62
C ASN A 27 -19.47 -9.70 2.29
N LEU A 28 -18.98 -10.27 1.17
CA LEU A 28 -19.59 -10.04 -0.12
C LEU A 28 -21.00 -10.68 -0.21
N GLU A 29 -21.19 -11.88 0.30
CA GLU A 29 -22.52 -12.52 0.34
C GLU A 29 -23.53 -11.65 1.10
N VAL A 30 -23.12 -11.15 2.27
CA VAL A 30 -23.97 -10.28 3.10
C VAL A 30 -24.31 -8.98 2.36
N SER A 31 -23.32 -8.29 1.81
CA SER A 31 -23.54 -7.01 1.12
C SER A 31 -24.34 -7.17 -0.17
N ALA A 32 -24.09 -8.21 -0.96
CA ALA A 32 -24.84 -8.49 -2.17
C ALA A 32 -26.29 -8.91 -1.86
N THR A 33 -26.52 -9.58 -0.75
CA THR A 33 -27.89 -9.94 -0.30
C THR A 33 -28.65 -8.72 0.20
N ARG A 34 -27.98 -7.83 0.96
CA ARG A 34 -28.60 -6.61 1.52
C ARG A 34 -28.86 -5.54 0.45
N TYR A 35 -27.92 -5.39 -0.49
CA TYR A 35 -27.89 -4.28 -1.44
C TYR A 35 -27.69 -4.73 -2.90
N PRO A 36 -28.48 -5.69 -3.43
CA PRO A 36 -28.20 -6.32 -4.73
C PRO A 36 -28.12 -5.33 -5.90
N HIS A 37 -28.94 -4.27 -5.86
CA HIS A 37 -29.03 -3.27 -6.93
C HIS A 37 -28.18 -2.01 -6.68
N LYS A 38 -27.57 -1.89 -5.49
CA LYS A 38 -26.73 -0.74 -5.17
C LYS A 38 -25.44 -0.77 -5.98
N PRO A 39 -25.01 0.36 -6.56
CA PRO A 39 -23.69 0.50 -7.16
C PRO A 39 -22.60 0.11 -6.17
N PHE A 40 -21.77 -0.87 -6.54
CA PHE A 40 -20.56 -1.19 -5.80
C PHE A 40 -19.36 -0.52 -6.43
N VAL A 41 -19.12 -0.74 -7.72
CA VAL A 41 -18.00 -0.15 -8.45
C VAL A 41 -18.51 0.78 -9.53
N VAL A 42 -17.98 2.00 -9.57
CA VAL A 42 -18.11 2.93 -10.70
C VAL A 42 -16.75 3.01 -11.38
N PHE A 43 -16.71 2.68 -12.67
CA PHE A 43 -15.49 2.64 -13.46
C PHE A 43 -15.70 3.41 -14.76
N TYR A 44 -15.11 4.60 -14.86
CA TYR A 44 -15.20 5.51 -16.01
C TYR A 44 -16.63 5.72 -16.54
N GLY A 45 -17.59 5.93 -15.65
CA GLY A 45 -19.00 6.15 -15.99
C GLY A 45 -19.87 4.90 -15.99
N SER A 46 -19.29 3.73 -16.09
CA SER A 46 -19.99 2.45 -16.01
C SER A 46 -20.13 1.98 -14.56
N THR A 47 -21.21 1.29 -14.26
CA THR A 47 -21.53 0.87 -12.89
C THR A 47 -21.73 -0.64 -12.82
N LEU A 48 -21.15 -1.25 -11.79
CA LEU A 48 -21.35 -2.65 -11.43
C LEU A 48 -22.01 -2.71 -10.06
N SER A 49 -23.20 -3.31 -9.96
CA SER A 49 -23.91 -3.47 -8.68
C SER A 49 -23.30 -4.59 -7.83
N PHE A 50 -23.60 -4.60 -6.53
CA PHE A 50 -23.18 -5.69 -5.63
C PHE A 50 -23.66 -7.07 -6.09
N GLY A 51 -24.92 -7.17 -6.57
CA GLY A 51 -25.48 -8.42 -7.07
C GLY A 51 -24.76 -8.92 -8.31
N GLU A 52 -24.51 -8.04 -9.27
CA GLU A 52 -23.81 -8.40 -10.50
C GLU A 52 -22.32 -8.71 -10.23
N PHE A 53 -21.68 -7.96 -9.33
CA PHE A 53 -20.31 -8.25 -8.88
C PHE A 53 -20.22 -9.65 -8.29
N LYS A 54 -21.12 -10.00 -7.34
CA LYS A 54 -21.16 -11.34 -6.75
C LYS A 54 -21.39 -12.43 -7.78
N ARG A 55 -22.32 -12.23 -8.72
CA ARG A 55 -22.59 -13.19 -9.79
C ARG A 55 -21.33 -13.49 -10.63
N GLN A 56 -20.55 -12.46 -10.95
CA GLN A 56 -19.32 -12.63 -11.71
C GLN A 56 -18.21 -13.26 -10.87
N VAL A 57 -18.13 -12.93 -9.59
CA VAL A 57 -17.22 -13.59 -8.63
C VAL A 57 -17.50 -15.09 -8.57
N ASP A 58 -18.77 -15.48 -8.43
CA ASP A 58 -19.16 -16.89 -8.35
C ASP A 58 -18.86 -17.62 -9.67
N ALA A 59 -19.18 -17.01 -10.82
CA ALA A 59 -18.90 -17.61 -12.12
C ALA A 59 -17.40 -17.83 -12.36
N LEU A 60 -16.57 -16.84 -12.03
CA LEU A 60 -15.11 -16.98 -12.15
C LEU A 60 -14.56 -18.00 -11.16
N ALA A 61 -15.05 -18.04 -9.93
CA ALA A 61 -14.66 -19.05 -8.95
C ALA A 61 -14.99 -20.47 -9.42
N GLY A 62 -16.18 -20.68 -9.95
CA GLY A 62 -16.60 -21.95 -10.56
C GLY A 62 -15.68 -22.34 -11.73
N PHE A 63 -15.32 -21.40 -12.58
CA PHE A 63 -14.35 -21.62 -13.67
C PHE A 63 -12.98 -21.99 -13.14
N LEU A 64 -12.45 -21.26 -12.16
CA LEU A 64 -11.15 -21.56 -11.55
C LEU A 64 -11.11 -22.97 -10.95
N GLN A 65 -12.19 -23.39 -10.29
CA GLN A 65 -12.30 -24.74 -9.71
C GLN A 65 -12.47 -25.84 -10.76
N SER A 66 -13.34 -25.65 -11.74
CA SER A 66 -13.71 -26.71 -12.70
C SER A 66 -12.73 -26.84 -13.87
N HIS A 67 -12.20 -25.71 -14.36
CA HIS A 67 -11.32 -25.68 -15.55
C HIS A 67 -9.85 -25.62 -15.16
N CYS A 68 -9.49 -24.72 -14.20
CA CYS A 68 -8.09 -24.55 -13.79
C CYS A 68 -7.67 -25.51 -12.68
N GLY A 69 -8.62 -26.23 -12.06
CA GLY A 69 -8.35 -27.18 -10.98
C GLY A 69 -7.97 -26.50 -9.65
N VAL A 70 -8.29 -25.21 -9.49
CA VAL A 70 -7.99 -24.46 -8.27
C VAL A 70 -8.81 -24.99 -7.11
N GLY A 71 -8.16 -25.26 -5.99
CA GLY A 71 -8.77 -25.74 -4.77
C GLY A 71 -8.28 -25.03 -3.51
N LYS A 72 -8.75 -25.52 -2.36
CA LYS A 72 -8.43 -24.95 -1.05
C LYS A 72 -6.91 -24.89 -0.82
N GLY A 73 -6.44 -23.67 -0.49
CA GLY A 73 -5.02 -23.43 -0.19
C GLY A 73 -4.13 -23.27 -1.42
N ASP A 74 -4.63 -23.42 -2.65
CA ASP A 74 -3.87 -23.09 -3.85
C ASP A 74 -3.62 -21.58 -3.95
N ARG A 75 -2.53 -21.21 -4.64
CA ARG A 75 -2.15 -19.82 -4.88
C ARG A 75 -2.51 -19.46 -6.32
N VAL A 76 -3.15 -18.30 -6.46
CA VAL A 76 -3.47 -17.73 -7.78
C VAL A 76 -2.86 -16.35 -7.88
N LEU A 77 -2.02 -16.11 -8.89
CA LEU A 77 -1.46 -14.79 -9.14
C LEU A 77 -2.56 -13.85 -9.66
N LEU A 78 -2.59 -12.64 -9.10
CA LEU A 78 -3.44 -11.56 -9.55
C LEU A 78 -2.56 -10.40 -10.04
N TYR A 79 -2.32 -10.36 -11.36
CA TYR A 79 -1.37 -9.47 -12.03
C TYR A 79 -2.12 -8.51 -12.94
N MET A 80 -2.73 -7.48 -12.36
CA MET A 80 -3.56 -6.49 -13.03
C MET A 80 -3.40 -5.10 -12.42
N GLN A 81 -3.71 -4.09 -13.22
CA GLN A 81 -3.97 -2.73 -12.73
C GLN A 81 -5.29 -2.67 -11.96
N ASN A 82 -5.54 -1.54 -11.27
CA ASN A 82 -6.84 -1.26 -10.68
C ASN A 82 -7.94 -1.37 -11.73
N SER A 83 -8.89 -2.25 -11.50
CA SER A 83 -10.01 -2.52 -12.41
C SER A 83 -11.11 -3.28 -11.69
N PRO A 84 -12.34 -3.30 -12.21
CA PRO A 84 -13.37 -4.22 -11.72
C PRO A 84 -12.93 -5.68 -11.76
N GLN A 85 -12.12 -6.06 -12.77
CA GLN A 85 -11.60 -7.41 -12.90
C GLN A 85 -10.60 -7.77 -11.78
N PHE A 86 -9.78 -6.83 -11.32
CA PHE A 86 -8.94 -7.06 -10.15
C PHE A 86 -9.79 -7.41 -8.93
N MET A 87 -10.85 -6.62 -8.68
CA MET A 87 -11.74 -6.81 -7.53
C MET A 87 -12.50 -8.14 -7.62
N ILE A 88 -13.05 -8.46 -8.81
CA ILE A 88 -13.73 -9.74 -9.08
C ILE A 88 -12.75 -10.89 -8.92
N GLY A 89 -11.55 -10.80 -9.51
CA GLY A 89 -10.51 -11.84 -9.44
C GLY A 89 -10.09 -12.13 -8.01
N TYR A 90 -9.87 -11.07 -7.21
CA TYR A 90 -9.54 -11.21 -5.79
C TYR A 90 -10.60 -12.03 -5.03
N TYR A 91 -11.87 -11.65 -5.16
CA TYR A 91 -12.96 -12.34 -4.46
C TYR A 91 -13.31 -13.71 -5.07
N ALA A 92 -13.08 -13.92 -6.36
CA ALA A 92 -13.26 -15.23 -7.00
C ALA A 92 -12.22 -16.26 -6.51
N ILE A 93 -10.99 -15.82 -6.31
CA ILE A 93 -9.93 -16.66 -5.72
C ILE A 93 -10.31 -17.04 -4.29
N LEU A 94 -10.74 -16.07 -3.47
CA LEU A 94 -11.23 -16.36 -2.11
C LEU A 94 -12.46 -17.27 -2.11
N ARG A 95 -13.39 -17.07 -3.05
CA ARG A 95 -14.59 -17.91 -3.21
C ARG A 95 -14.26 -19.35 -3.57
N ALA A 96 -13.13 -19.55 -4.25
CA ALA A 96 -12.59 -20.88 -4.57
C ALA A 96 -11.78 -21.51 -3.41
N ASP A 97 -11.80 -20.92 -2.22
CA ASP A 97 -11.02 -21.31 -1.02
C ASP A 97 -9.51 -21.22 -1.25
N ALA A 98 -9.08 -20.44 -2.24
CA ALA A 98 -7.68 -20.29 -2.62
C ALA A 98 -7.08 -18.98 -2.07
N MET A 99 -5.77 -18.87 -2.13
CA MET A 99 -4.99 -17.72 -1.65
C MET A 99 -4.65 -16.76 -2.79
N VAL A 100 -4.97 -15.50 -2.62
CA VAL A 100 -4.61 -14.45 -3.58
C VAL A 100 -3.12 -14.09 -3.44
N VAL A 101 -2.41 -14.08 -4.57
CA VAL A 101 -1.05 -13.55 -4.67
C VAL A 101 -1.08 -12.28 -5.53
N PRO A 102 -1.29 -11.10 -4.91
CA PRO A 102 -1.33 -9.85 -5.64
C PRO A 102 0.07 -9.46 -6.09
N VAL A 103 0.23 -9.22 -7.39
CA VAL A 103 1.52 -8.89 -8.01
C VAL A 103 1.48 -7.46 -8.57
N ASN A 104 2.55 -6.72 -8.33
CA ASN A 104 2.70 -5.37 -8.88
C ASN A 104 2.68 -5.41 -10.42
N PRO A 105 1.73 -4.74 -11.10
CA PRO A 105 1.64 -4.74 -12.55
C PRO A 105 2.82 -4.05 -13.27
N MET A 106 3.71 -3.40 -12.54
CA MET A 106 4.95 -2.85 -13.09
C MET A 106 6.11 -3.86 -13.11
N ASN A 107 5.95 -5.04 -12.48
CA ASN A 107 6.97 -6.07 -12.52
C ASN A 107 7.13 -6.62 -13.95
N LEU A 108 8.38 -6.76 -14.36
CA LEU A 108 8.71 -7.33 -15.65
C LEU A 108 8.84 -8.86 -15.58
N SER A 109 9.00 -9.49 -16.76
CA SER A 109 9.01 -10.95 -16.88
C SER A 109 10.02 -11.62 -15.94
N GLU A 110 11.23 -11.12 -15.82
CA GLU A 110 12.26 -11.70 -14.96
C GLU A 110 11.84 -11.74 -13.48
N GLU A 111 11.22 -10.66 -13.00
CA GLU A 111 10.72 -10.58 -11.62
C GLU A 111 9.55 -11.55 -11.40
N LEU A 112 8.65 -11.68 -12.41
CA LEU A 112 7.51 -12.62 -12.34
C LEU A 112 7.94 -14.06 -12.12
N GLY A 113 9.08 -14.47 -12.69
CA GLY A 113 9.63 -15.81 -12.48
C GLY A 113 9.82 -16.14 -11.01
N HIS A 114 10.25 -15.17 -10.20
CA HIS A 114 10.38 -15.37 -8.75
C HIS A 114 9.02 -15.62 -8.09
N PHE A 115 8.01 -14.78 -8.36
CA PHE A 115 6.68 -14.92 -7.75
C PHE A 115 6.02 -16.26 -8.11
N ILE A 116 6.13 -16.69 -9.38
CA ILE A 116 5.57 -17.95 -9.87
C ILE A 116 6.26 -19.14 -9.16
N ALA A 117 7.60 -19.14 -9.12
CA ALA A 117 8.36 -20.24 -8.53
C ALA A 117 8.23 -20.31 -7.01
N ASP A 118 8.23 -19.15 -6.32
CA ASP A 118 8.15 -19.10 -4.86
C ASP A 118 6.74 -19.46 -4.37
N SER A 119 5.69 -18.93 -5.02
CA SER A 119 4.31 -19.21 -4.64
C SER A 119 3.80 -20.59 -5.07
N ASP A 120 4.46 -21.29 -6.00
CA ASP A 120 3.95 -22.48 -6.71
C ASP A 120 2.58 -22.24 -7.37
N ALA A 121 2.31 -21.03 -7.81
CA ALA A 121 1.04 -20.72 -8.46
C ALA A 121 1.00 -21.34 -9.86
N ALA A 122 0.01 -22.19 -10.11
CA ALA A 122 -0.22 -22.79 -11.42
C ALA A 122 -1.20 -21.98 -12.29
N THR A 123 -1.91 -21.02 -11.72
CA THR A 123 -2.92 -20.19 -12.37
C THR A 123 -2.65 -18.71 -12.11
N ALA A 124 -2.83 -17.88 -13.14
CA ALA A 124 -2.75 -16.44 -13.04
C ALA A 124 -3.95 -15.77 -13.69
N LEU A 125 -4.38 -14.63 -13.12
CA LEU A 125 -5.30 -13.67 -13.72
C LEU A 125 -4.50 -12.43 -14.07
N ALA A 126 -4.50 -11.99 -15.34
CA ALA A 126 -3.67 -10.89 -15.79
C ALA A 126 -4.41 -9.92 -16.73
N GLY A 127 -4.01 -8.64 -16.72
CA GLY A 127 -4.44 -7.69 -17.74
C GLY A 127 -3.83 -7.99 -19.10
N GLN A 128 -4.57 -7.74 -20.19
CA GLN A 128 -4.08 -8.02 -21.54
C GLN A 128 -2.83 -7.20 -21.94
N GLU A 129 -2.63 -6.05 -21.33
CA GLU A 129 -1.44 -5.21 -21.56
C GLU A 129 -0.19 -5.81 -20.93
N LEU A 130 -0.37 -6.70 -19.95
CA LEU A 130 0.70 -7.40 -19.24
C LEU A 130 0.97 -8.80 -19.79
N TYR A 131 0.20 -9.24 -20.79
CA TYR A 131 0.28 -10.58 -21.37
C TYR A 131 1.72 -10.97 -21.78
N ALA A 132 2.42 -10.07 -22.48
CA ALA A 132 3.77 -10.33 -22.95
C ALA A 132 4.79 -10.60 -21.83
N GLN A 133 4.53 -10.10 -20.63
CA GLN A 133 5.40 -10.32 -19.46
C GLN A 133 5.18 -11.69 -18.82
N ILE A 134 3.95 -12.19 -18.78
CA ILE A 134 3.59 -13.40 -18.04
C ILE A 134 3.45 -14.64 -18.93
N ALA A 135 3.07 -14.48 -20.20
CA ALA A 135 2.87 -15.58 -21.14
C ALA A 135 4.10 -16.52 -21.30
N PRO A 136 5.37 -16.03 -21.23
CA PRO A 136 6.54 -16.89 -21.31
C PRO A 136 6.62 -17.98 -20.22
N TYR A 137 5.84 -17.88 -19.15
CA TYR A 137 5.78 -18.86 -18.06
C TYR A 137 4.70 -19.93 -18.25
N LEU A 138 3.85 -19.84 -19.27
CA LEU A 138 2.93 -20.92 -19.63
C LEU A 138 3.72 -22.18 -20.02
N GLY A 139 3.41 -23.29 -19.39
CA GLY A 139 4.16 -24.54 -19.48
C GLY A 139 5.49 -24.57 -18.69
N LYS A 140 5.84 -23.45 -18.01
CA LYS A 140 7.06 -23.33 -17.18
C LYS A 140 6.73 -22.85 -15.77
N GLY A 141 5.78 -23.47 -15.11
CA GLY A 141 5.25 -23.09 -13.80
C GLY A 141 3.76 -22.77 -13.88
N LEU A 142 3.35 -21.85 -14.74
CA LEU A 142 1.92 -21.61 -14.99
C LEU A 142 1.34 -22.65 -15.95
N LYS A 143 0.13 -23.12 -15.63
CA LYS A 143 -0.69 -23.98 -16.49
C LYS A 143 -1.81 -23.19 -17.16
N TYR A 144 -2.39 -22.22 -16.45
CA TYR A 144 -3.53 -21.44 -16.89
C TYR A 144 -3.30 -19.94 -16.71
N LEU A 145 -3.72 -19.18 -17.70
CA LEU A 145 -3.68 -17.72 -17.72
C LEU A 145 -5.03 -17.18 -18.19
N VAL A 146 -5.78 -16.55 -17.28
CA VAL A 146 -7.03 -15.84 -17.62
C VAL A 146 -6.69 -14.39 -17.92
N VAL A 147 -7.00 -13.91 -19.13
CA VAL A 147 -6.61 -12.59 -19.61
C VAL A 147 -7.80 -11.65 -19.69
N ALA A 148 -7.70 -10.50 -19.02
CA ALA A 148 -8.73 -9.48 -18.90
C ALA A 148 -8.45 -8.27 -19.79
N ALA A 149 -9.49 -7.77 -20.46
CA ALA A 149 -9.48 -6.47 -21.14
C ALA A 149 -10.31 -5.46 -20.34
N TYR A 150 -9.71 -4.38 -19.89
CA TYR A 150 -10.42 -3.40 -19.03
C TYR A 150 -11.56 -2.68 -19.76
N ALA A 151 -11.47 -2.55 -21.09
CA ALA A 151 -12.51 -2.01 -21.93
C ALA A 151 -13.87 -2.74 -21.77
N ASP A 152 -13.85 -4.02 -21.41
CA ASP A 152 -15.06 -4.82 -21.21
C ASP A 152 -15.97 -4.31 -20.09
N TYR A 153 -15.44 -3.49 -19.18
CA TYR A 153 -16.17 -2.89 -18.08
C TYR A 153 -16.47 -1.40 -18.27
N VAL A 154 -16.13 -0.84 -19.43
CA VAL A 154 -16.63 0.48 -19.88
C VAL A 154 -17.84 0.21 -20.78
N THR A 155 -18.97 -0.05 -20.17
CA THR A 155 -20.20 -0.52 -20.83
C THR A 155 -21.15 0.60 -21.22
N ALA A 156 -20.89 1.82 -20.74
CA ALA A 156 -21.66 3.02 -21.08
C ALA A 156 -20.77 4.06 -21.77
N PRO A 157 -21.32 4.89 -22.69
CA PRO A 157 -20.59 6.04 -23.22
C PRO A 157 -20.11 6.94 -22.10
N THR A 158 -18.87 7.44 -22.23
CA THR A 158 -18.25 8.31 -21.22
C THR A 158 -17.56 9.50 -21.88
N ASP A 159 -17.66 10.65 -21.20
CA ASP A 159 -16.91 11.87 -21.50
C ASP A 159 -15.58 11.94 -20.73
N LEU A 160 -15.34 10.96 -19.84
CA LEU A 160 -14.13 10.89 -19.03
C LEU A 160 -12.95 10.44 -19.88
N LYS A 161 -11.79 11.02 -19.62
CA LYS A 161 -10.53 10.59 -20.24
C LYS A 161 -10.20 9.17 -19.81
N LEU A 162 -10.12 8.25 -20.76
CA LEU A 162 -9.72 6.87 -20.52
C LEU A 162 -8.18 6.74 -20.62
N PRO A 163 -7.53 6.05 -19.67
CA PRO A 163 -6.16 5.58 -19.87
C PRO A 163 -6.05 4.62 -21.06
N ASP A 164 -4.90 4.59 -21.74
CA ASP A 164 -4.70 3.77 -22.94
C ASP A 164 -5.04 2.29 -22.74
N ALA A 165 -4.66 1.73 -21.57
CA ALA A 165 -4.96 0.33 -21.26
C ALA A 165 -6.47 0.06 -21.05
N VAL A 166 -7.24 1.08 -20.63
CA VAL A 166 -8.71 0.99 -20.50
C VAL A 166 -9.39 1.20 -21.85
N ALA A 167 -8.89 2.11 -22.67
CA ALA A 167 -9.41 2.39 -24.00
C ALA A 167 -9.09 1.27 -25.02
N ALA A 168 -8.04 0.48 -24.75
CA ALA A 168 -7.59 -0.56 -25.67
C ALA A 168 -8.66 -1.65 -25.88
N PRO A 169 -9.03 -1.95 -27.14
CA PRO A 169 -10.00 -3.01 -27.41
C PRO A 169 -9.46 -4.37 -26.96
N ARG A 170 -10.37 -5.30 -26.71
CA ARG A 170 -10.02 -6.69 -26.39
C ARG A 170 -9.17 -7.28 -27.50
N LYS A 171 -8.04 -7.89 -27.11
CA LYS A 171 -7.15 -8.61 -28.02
C LYS A 171 -7.63 -10.06 -28.13
N ASP A 172 -7.55 -10.59 -29.34
CA ASP A 172 -7.72 -12.03 -29.56
C ASP A 172 -6.41 -12.73 -29.18
N LEU A 173 -6.38 -13.25 -27.95
CA LEU A 173 -5.24 -13.95 -27.36
C LEU A 173 -5.62 -15.41 -27.19
N SER A 174 -4.85 -16.28 -27.83
CA SER A 174 -5.08 -17.73 -27.81
C SER A 174 -3.77 -18.48 -27.54
N GLY A 175 -3.88 -19.72 -27.06
CA GLY A 175 -2.75 -20.59 -26.76
C GLY A 175 -3.11 -21.65 -25.75
N ALA A 176 -2.26 -22.65 -25.58
CA ALA A 176 -2.49 -23.68 -24.57
C ALA A 176 -2.52 -23.05 -23.17
N GLY A 177 -3.62 -23.22 -22.44
CA GLY A 177 -3.82 -22.68 -21.11
C GLY A 177 -4.23 -21.20 -21.05
N VAL A 178 -4.39 -20.50 -22.21
CA VAL A 178 -4.88 -19.12 -22.26
C VAL A 178 -6.39 -19.13 -22.40
N VAL A 179 -7.09 -18.35 -21.56
CA VAL A 179 -8.53 -18.16 -21.61
C VAL A 179 -8.84 -16.67 -21.48
N LEU A 180 -9.74 -16.15 -22.30
CA LEU A 180 -10.19 -14.79 -22.16
C LEU A 180 -11.14 -14.65 -20.96
N TRP A 181 -11.04 -13.53 -20.25
CA TRP A 181 -11.85 -13.24 -19.07
C TRP A 181 -13.34 -13.41 -19.30
N GLN A 182 -13.84 -12.92 -20.42
CA GLN A 182 -15.28 -13.00 -20.75
C GLN A 182 -15.72 -14.44 -20.97
N ASP A 183 -14.89 -15.30 -21.56
CA ASP A 183 -15.21 -16.70 -21.75
C ASP A 183 -15.22 -17.45 -20.41
N ALA A 184 -14.30 -17.09 -19.50
CA ALA A 184 -14.25 -17.67 -18.17
C ALA A 184 -15.52 -17.40 -17.34
N ILE A 185 -16.14 -16.20 -17.48
CA ILE A 185 -17.34 -15.84 -16.74
C ILE A 185 -18.65 -16.16 -17.49
N ALA A 186 -18.64 -16.18 -18.83
CA ALA A 186 -19.84 -16.40 -19.65
C ALA A 186 -20.44 -17.79 -19.46
N GLY A 187 -19.62 -18.79 -19.18
CA GLY A 187 -20.06 -20.17 -18.94
C GLY A 187 -20.94 -20.35 -17.70
N GLY A 188 -21.00 -19.38 -16.83
CA GLY A 188 -21.83 -19.40 -15.60
C GLY A 188 -21.52 -20.59 -14.69
N ALA A 189 -20.26 -21.05 -14.68
CA ALA A 189 -19.84 -22.19 -13.88
C ALA A 189 -20.19 -21.95 -12.40
N GLN A 190 -20.84 -22.94 -11.78
CA GLN A 190 -21.23 -22.83 -10.38
C GLN A 190 -20.04 -23.24 -9.48
N PRO A 191 -19.66 -22.43 -8.51
CA PRO A 191 -18.60 -22.79 -7.59
C PRO A 191 -19.05 -23.87 -6.61
N LYS A 192 -18.08 -24.70 -6.19
CA LYS A 192 -18.30 -25.66 -5.11
C LYS A 192 -18.69 -24.96 -3.81
N PRO A 193 -19.28 -25.65 -2.82
CA PRO A 193 -19.53 -25.06 -1.51
C PRO A 193 -18.28 -24.41 -0.95
N HIS A 194 -18.43 -23.18 -0.40
CA HIS A 194 -17.33 -22.46 0.24
C HIS A 194 -17.06 -23.05 1.62
N THR A 195 -15.79 -23.38 1.88
CA THR A 195 -15.36 -24.07 3.10
C THR A 195 -14.27 -23.34 3.89
N ALA A 196 -13.79 -22.20 3.38
CA ALA A 196 -12.76 -21.44 4.08
C ALA A 196 -13.32 -20.80 5.36
N GLY A 197 -12.62 -21.04 6.45
CA GLY A 197 -12.85 -20.43 7.75
C GLY A 197 -11.93 -19.23 8.03
N PRO A 198 -12.03 -18.63 9.21
CA PRO A 198 -11.27 -17.43 9.56
C PRO A 198 -9.75 -17.64 9.60
N ASP A 199 -9.28 -18.84 9.91
CA ASP A 199 -7.86 -19.15 10.06
C ASP A 199 -7.23 -19.76 8.79
N ASP A 200 -8.01 -19.98 7.74
CA ASP A 200 -7.49 -20.37 6.44
C ASP A 200 -6.74 -19.21 5.77
N LEU A 201 -5.72 -19.54 4.96
CA LEU A 201 -4.92 -18.56 4.23
C LEU A 201 -5.76 -17.87 3.15
N CYS A 202 -5.62 -16.54 3.02
CA CYS A 202 -6.41 -15.79 2.06
C CYS A 202 -5.59 -14.91 1.11
N VAL A 203 -4.54 -14.27 1.60
CA VAL A 203 -3.73 -13.39 0.75
C VAL A 203 -2.26 -13.41 1.16
N MET A 204 -1.40 -13.31 0.16
CA MET A 204 0.05 -13.30 0.33
C MET A 204 0.67 -12.13 -0.47
N PRO A 205 0.62 -10.89 0.04
CA PRO A 205 1.36 -9.79 -0.56
C PRO A 205 2.86 -10.01 -0.38
N TYR A 206 3.63 -9.65 -1.42
CA TYR A 206 5.08 -9.71 -1.36
C TYR A 206 5.67 -8.37 -0.91
N THR A 207 6.62 -8.45 0.02
CA THR A 207 7.42 -7.30 0.45
C THR A 207 8.80 -7.34 -0.21
N SER A 208 9.30 -6.19 -0.62
CA SER A 208 10.62 -6.06 -1.26
C SER A 208 11.78 -6.42 -0.34
N GLY A 209 11.51 -6.84 0.90
CA GLY A 209 12.51 -7.28 1.85
C GLY A 209 13.74 -6.36 1.94
N THR A 210 14.34 -6.28 3.10
CA THR A 210 15.54 -5.43 3.29
C THR A 210 16.83 -6.10 2.84
N THR A 211 16.78 -7.38 2.41
CA THR A 211 17.97 -8.23 2.24
C THR A 211 18.01 -9.08 0.97
N GLY A 212 17.22 -8.77 -0.07
CA GLY A 212 17.25 -9.59 -1.29
C GLY A 212 15.89 -9.75 -1.98
N LYS A 213 15.60 -10.96 -2.46
CA LYS A 213 14.37 -11.26 -3.20
C LYS A 213 13.11 -10.97 -2.37
N PRO A 214 12.01 -10.55 -2.99
CA PRO A 214 10.73 -10.34 -2.32
C PRO A 214 10.27 -11.60 -1.55
N LYS A 215 9.70 -11.39 -0.36
CA LYS A 215 9.17 -12.45 0.51
C LYS A 215 7.66 -12.35 0.60
N GLY A 216 6.95 -13.46 0.50
CA GLY A 216 5.49 -13.52 0.64
C GLY A 216 5.07 -13.46 2.11
N CYS A 217 4.24 -12.49 2.47
CA CYS A 217 3.68 -12.33 3.81
C CYS A 217 2.37 -13.11 3.92
N ILE A 218 2.31 -14.12 4.77
CA ILE A 218 1.15 -15.01 4.89
C ILE A 218 0.07 -14.39 5.78
N HIS A 219 -1.11 -14.16 5.22
CA HIS A 219 -2.29 -13.68 5.97
C HIS A 219 -3.45 -14.66 5.90
N THR A 220 -4.16 -14.80 7.01
CA THR A 220 -5.42 -15.53 7.12
C THR A 220 -6.61 -14.58 6.91
N HIS A 221 -7.80 -15.13 6.71
CA HIS A 221 -9.02 -14.32 6.69
C HIS A 221 -9.18 -13.51 7.98
N ARG A 222 -8.84 -14.06 9.15
CA ARG A 222 -8.89 -13.37 10.45
C ARG A 222 -7.96 -12.16 10.50
N THR A 223 -6.71 -12.28 10.04
CA THR A 223 -5.77 -11.15 10.06
C THR A 223 -6.25 -10.00 9.16
N VAL A 224 -6.78 -10.31 7.98
CA VAL A 224 -7.32 -9.31 7.06
C VAL A 224 -8.63 -8.71 7.58
N MET A 225 -9.49 -9.54 8.18
CA MET A 225 -10.78 -9.10 8.75
C MET A 225 -10.58 -8.06 9.85
N SER A 226 -9.54 -8.21 10.68
CA SER A 226 -9.27 -7.27 11.78
C SER A 226 -9.02 -5.84 11.29
N THR A 227 -8.22 -5.66 10.25
CA THR A 227 -7.96 -4.33 9.65
C THR A 227 -9.12 -3.84 8.80
N THR A 228 -9.88 -4.76 8.16
CA THR A 228 -11.10 -4.42 7.41
C THR A 228 -12.14 -3.78 8.32
N ILE A 229 -12.48 -4.43 9.43
CA ILE A 229 -13.48 -3.95 10.39
C ILE A 229 -12.92 -2.76 11.18
N GLY A 230 -11.68 -2.89 11.64
CA GLY A 230 -11.02 -1.83 12.41
C GLY A 230 -10.95 -0.52 11.63
N GLY A 231 -10.57 -0.55 10.36
CA GLY A 231 -10.56 0.63 9.50
C GLY A 231 -11.95 1.22 9.26
N ALA A 232 -12.93 0.38 8.96
CA ALA A 232 -14.32 0.81 8.78
C ALA A 232 -14.89 1.48 10.05
N ALA A 233 -14.64 0.89 11.22
CA ALA A 233 -15.08 1.45 12.50
C ALA A 233 -14.35 2.76 12.84
N TRP A 234 -13.02 2.82 12.64
CA TRP A 234 -12.20 3.99 12.95
C TRP A 234 -12.63 5.23 12.20
N PHE A 235 -12.91 5.07 10.91
CA PHE A 235 -13.37 6.17 10.05
C PHE A 235 -14.89 6.35 10.01
N GLY A 236 -15.64 5.52 10.71
CA GLY A 236 -17.11 5.57 10.66
C GLY A 236 -17.67 5.36 9.25
N THR A 237 -17.02 4.49 8.45
CA THR A 237 -17.44 4.24 7.07
C THR A 237 -18.78 3.49 7.06
N THR A 238 -19.77 4.08 6.41
CA THR A 238 -21.13 3.52 6.30
C THR A 238 -21.45 3.09 4.88
N THR A 239 -22.62 2.49 4.71
CA THR A 239 -23.20 2.15 3.39
C THR A 239 -23.28 3.34 2.44
N ASP A 240 -23.50 4.54 2.95
CA ASP A 240 -23.67 5.77 2.15
C ASP A 240 -22.32 6.40 1.74
N ALA A 241 -21.21 5.81 2.15
CA ALA A 241 -19.91 6.30 1.75
C ALA A 241 -19.65 6.04 0.25
N THR A 242 -19.02 7.02 -0.39
CA THR A 242 -18.47 6.92 -1.74
C THR A 242 -16.97 7.14 -1.65
N ILE A 243 -16.19 6.13 -1.99
CA ILE A 243 -14.75 6.09 -1.80
C ILE A 243 -14.06 6.29 -3.15
N LEU A 244 -13.10 7.21 -3.24
CA LEU A 244 -12.25 7.33 -4.42
C LEU A 244 -11.09 6.33 -4.35
N GLY A 245 -11.07 5.37 -5.25
CA GLY A 245 -10.06 4.32 -5.34
C GLY A 245 -8.92 4.71 -6.30
N THR A 246 -7.87 5.31 -5.78
CA THR A 246 -6.69 5.77 -6.56
C THR A 246 -5.43 4.97 -6.28
N LEU A 247 -5.30 4.42 -5.06
CA LEU A 247 -4.14 3.63 -4.67
C LEU A 247 -4.15 2.24 -5.30
N PRO A 248 -2.97 1.68 -5.64
CA PRO A 248 -2.89 0.35 -6.23
C PRO A 248 -3.39 -0.75 -5.29
N MET A 249 -4.39 -1.54 -5.71
CA MET A 249 -5.02 -2.58 -4.88
C MET A 249 -4.14 -3.80 -4.60
N PHE A 250 -3.00 -3.96 -5.28
CA PHE A 250 -2.04 -4.99 -4.91
C PHE A 250 -1.27 -4.66 -3.61
N HIS A 251 -1.38 -3.44 -3.09
CA HIS A 251 -0.87 -3.05 -1.78
C HIS A 251 -1.93 -3.13 -0.67
N ALA A 252 -1.49 -3.52 0.52
CA ALA A 252 -2.34 -3.72 1.69
C ALA A 252 -3.27 -2.53 1.99
N THR A 253 -2.78 -1.30 1.92
CA THR A 253 -3.59 -0.10 2.22
C THR A 253 -4.81 0.03 1.29
N ALA A 254 -4.61 -0.09 -0.02
CA ALA A 254 -5.72 -0.01 -0.97
C ALA A 254 -6.58 -1.27 -0.95
N MET A 255 -5.98 -2.44 -0.74
CA MET A 255 -6.70 -3.70 -0.55
C MET A 255 -7.72 -3.59 0.58
N GLN A 256 -7.37 -2.91 1.68
CA GLN A 256 -8.30 -2.69 2.79
C GLN A 256 -9.27 -1.53 2.52
N GLY A 257 -8.76 -0.36 2.12
CA GLY A 257 -9.56 0.86 2.00
C GLY A 257 -10.43 0.94 0.74
N VAL A 258 -10.04 0.26 -0.35
CA VAL A 258 -10.73 0.33 -1.65
C VAL A 258 -11.49 -0.95 -1.98
N LEU A 259 -11.13 -2.10 -1.40
CA LEU A 259 -11.75 -3.39 -1.73
C LEU A 259 -12.47 -4.00 -0.52
N ASN A 260 -11.74 -4.44 0.52
CA ASN A 260 -12.34 -5.21 1.62
C ASN A 260 -13.28 -4.36 2.50
N GLY A 261 -12.88 -3.14 2.87
CA GLY A 261 -13.71 -2.22 3.67
C GLY A 261 -15.04 -1.86 3.01
N PRO A 262 -15.05 -1.39 1.74
CA PRO A 262 -16.27 -1.13 1.00
C PRO A 262 -17.19 -2.34 0.86
N ILE A 263 -16.65 -3.54 0.64
CA ILE A 263 -17.46 -4.77 0.59
C ILE A 263 -18.07 -5.07 1.96
N TYR A 264 -17.31 -4.91 3.04
CA TYR A 264 -17.82 -5.13 4.39
C TYR A 264 -18.94 -4.14 4.76
N THR A 265 -18.78 -2.87 4.41
CA THR A 265 -19.74 -1.81 4.79
C THR A 265 -20.89 -1.64 3.81
N GLY A 266 -20.79 -2.17 2.59
CA GLY A 266 -21.74 -1.91 1.52
C GLY A 266 -21.53 -0.54 0.85
N ALA A 267 -20.36 0.08 0.97
CA ALA A 267 -20.02 1.38 0.37
C ALA A 267 -19.78 1.28 -1.15
N THR A 268 -19.87 2.43 -1.83
CA THR A 268 -19.58 2.54 -3.28
C THR A 268 -18.12 2.95 -3.50
N VAL A 269 -17.48 2.38 -4.51
CA VAL A 269 -16.13 2.71 -4.93
C VAL A 269 -16.14 3.35 -6.31
N VAL A 270 -15.61 4.56 -6.43
CA VAL A 270 -15.30 5.22 -7.71
C VAL A 270 -13.83 4.91 -8.03
N LEU A 271 -13.61 4.02 -8.98
CA LEU A 271 -12.31 3.40 -9.21
C LEU A 271 -11.59 4.06 -10.38
N MET A 272 -10.33 4.44 -10.14
CA MET A 272 -9.38 4.87 -11.17
C MET A 272 -8.36 3.76 -11.43
N GLN A 273 -8.08 3.49 -12.72
CA GLN A 273 -7.02 2.54 -13.09
C GLN A 273 -5.63 3.11 -12.79
N ARG A 274 -5.42 4.39 -13.10
CA ARG A 274 -4.20 5.15 -12.82
C ARG A 274 -4.53 6.53 -12.31
N TRP A 275 -3.60 7.11 -11.57
CA TRP A 275 -3.71 8.48 -11.08
C TRP A 275 -3.71 9.49 -12.24
N ASP A 276 -4.68 10.38 -12.23
CA ASP A 276 -4.76 11.59 -13.05
C ASP A 276 -5.49 12.64 -12.19
N ARG A 277 -4.82 13.76 -11.87
CA ARG A 277 -5.31 14.77 -10.94
C ARG A 277 -6.59 15.47 -11.40
N GLU A 278 -6.72 15.68 -12.73
CA GLU A 278 -7.90 16.32 -13.30
C GLU A 278 -9.09 15.38 -13.25
N LEU A 279 -8.90 14.13 -13.66
CA LEU A 279 -9.93 13.10 -13.57
C LEU A 279 -10.35 12.86 -12.11
N ALA A 280 -9.42 12.87 -11.16
CA ALA A 280 -9.76 12.72 -9.74
C ALA A 280 -10.72 13.80 -9.26
N ALA A 281 -10.46 15.08 -9.60
CA ALA A 281 -11.34 16.20 -9.25
C ALA A 281 -12.74 16.06 -9.93
N GLN A 282 -12.77 15.68 -11.22
CA GLN A 282 -14.03 15.42 -11.94
C GLN A 282 -14.86 14.31 -11.28
N LEU A 283 -14.21 13.21 -10.89
CA LEU A 283 -14.87 12.08 -10.25
C LEU A 283 -15.36 12.44 -8.85
N MET A 284 -14.57 13.19 -8.07
CA MET A 284 -14.98 13.66 -6.74
C MET A 284 -16.27 14.47 -6.80
N GLN A 285 -16.35 15.43 -7.72
CA GLN A 285 -17.56 16.23 -7.94
C GLN A 285 -18.71 15.38 -8.45
N ARG A 286 -18.51 14.62 -9.53
CA ARG A 286 -19.56 13.86 -10.24
C ARG A 286 -20.26 12.84 -9.34
N TYR A 287 -19.47 12.12 -8.54
CA TYR A 287 -20.00 11.02 -7.72
C TYR A 287 -20.10 11.38 -6.24
N ARG A 288 -19.93 12.65 -5.89
CA ARG A 288 -20.04 13.12 -4.52
C ARG A 288 -19.20 12.29 -3.56
N VAL A 289 -17.92 12.11 -3.90
CA VAL A 289 -16.97 11.32 -3.11
C VAL A 289 -16.89 11.83 -1.68
N THR A 290 -16.97 10.91 -0.72
CA THR A 290 -16.94 11.24 0.71
C THR A 290 -15.61 10.93 1.38
N SER A 291 -14.79 10.06 0.79
CA SER A 291 -13.51 9.64 1.36
C SER A 291 -12.45 9.44 0.28
N TRP A 292 -11.25 9.95 0.54
CA TRP A 292 -10.10 9.76 -0.33
C TRP A 292 -8.85 9.42 0.45
N THR A 293 -8.42 8.15 0.36
CA THR A 293 -7.12 7.68 0.87
C THR A 293 -6.07 7.86 -0.22
N ASN A 294 -4.98 8.56 0.12
CA ASN A 294 -3.95 8.92 -0.85
C ASN A 294 -2.53 8.84 -0.26
N ILE A 295 -1.54 9.23 -1.05
CA ILE A 295 -0.14 9.41 -0.63
C ILE A 295 0.28 10.85 -0.88
N ALA A 296 1.33 11.29 -0.20
CA ALA A 296 1.80 12.68 -0.27
C ALA A 296 2.02 13.17 -1.72
N THR A 297 2.55 12.35 -2.61
CA THR A 297 2.76 12.72 -4.02
C THR A 297 1.47 12.97 -4.78
N MET A 298 0.41 12.19 -4.51
CA MET A 298 -0.91 12.43 -5.10
C MET A 298 -1.54 13.71 -4.56
N ALA A 299 -1.42 13.98 -3.26
CA ALA A 299 -1.92 15.20 -2.65
C ALA A 299 -1.22 16.47 -3.20
N ILE A 300 0.10 16.41 -3.36
CA ILE A 300 0.89 17.50 -3.97
C ILE A 300 0.45 17.75 -5.41
N ASP A 301 0.32 16.70 -6.22
CA ASP A 301 -0.08 16.81 -7.62
C ASP A 301 -1.53 17.30 -7.75
N PHE A 302 -2.44 16.83 -6.88
CA PHE A 302 -3.83 17.29 -6.81
C PHE A 302 -3.94 18.79 -6.53
N LEU A 303 -3.20 19.29 -5.54
CA LEU A 303 -3.15 20.71 -5.20
C LEU A 303 -2.46 21.56 -6.29
N ALA A 304 -1.60 20.96 -7.10
CA ALA A 304 -0.97 21.62 -8.25
C ALA A 304 -1.86 21.66 -9.49
N ASN A 305 -3.07 21.12 -9.45
CA ASN A 305 -4.03 21.20 -10.55
C ASN A 305 -4.50 22.65 -10.72
N PRO A 306 -4.25 23.31 -11.88
CA PRO A 306 -4.65 24.71 -12.08
C PRO A 306 -6.17 24.90 -12.08
N ASN A 307 -6.94 23.85 -12.34
CA ASN A 307 -8.39 23.89 -12.42
C ASN A 307 -9.08 23.45 -11.11
N ILE A 308 -8.31 23.14 -10.05
CA ILE A 308 -8.86 22.52 -8.84
C ILE A 308 -10.00 23.31 -8.21
N GLY A 309 -9.91 24.64 -8.26
CA GLY A 309 -10.94 25.54 -7.72
C GLY A 309 -12.25 25.58 -8.51
N ALA A 310 -12.31 24.98 -9.71
CA ALA A 310 -13.53 24.87 -10.50
C ALA A 310 -14.41 23.67 -10.12
N TYR A 311 -13.89 22.76 -9.28
CA TYR A 311 -14.59 21.54 -8.89
C TYR A 311 -15.19 21.64 -7.48
N ASP A 312 -16.46 21.24 -7.34
CA ASP A 312 -17.11 21.07 -6.04
C ASP A 312 -16.72 19.73 -5.39
N ILE A 313 -15.78 19.79 -4.46
CA ILE A 313 -15.35 18.65 -3.66
C ILE A 313 -15.88 18.68 -2.21
N SER A 314 -16.88 19.53 -1.93
CA SER A 314 -17.46 19.73 -0.60
C SER A 314 -18.11 18.49 0.00
N SER A 315 -18.31 17.42 -0.80
CA SER A 315 -18.80 16.13 -0.31
C SER A 315 -17.74 15.33 0.46
N LEU A 316 -16.44 15.66 0.33
CA LEU A 316 -15.39 15.02 1.10
C LEU A 316 -15.63 15.22 2.60
N LYS A 317 -15.48 14.14 3.36
CA LYS A 317 -15.58 14.11 4.83
C LYS A 317 -14.30 13.60 5.46
N ILE A 318 -13.56 12.76 4.73
CA ILE A 318 -12.33 12.12 5.20
C ILE A 318 -11.27 12.23 4.12
N ILE A 319 -10.11 12.73 4.51
CA ILE A 319 -8.90 12.70 3.70
C ILE A 319 -7.75 12.17 4.54
N GLY A 320 -7.00 11.22 4.04
CA GLY A 320 -5.89 10.67 4.80
C GLY A 320 -5.07 9.69 3.98
N GLY A 321 -4.10 9.06 4.62
CA GLY A 321 -3.27 8.09 3.97
C GLY A 321 -2.08 7.65 4.81
N GLY A 322 -1.08 7.10 4.15
CA GLY A 322 0.10 6.58 4.82
C GLY A 322 1.17 6.16 3.84
N GLY A 323 2.13 5.38 4.35
CA GLY A 323 3.23 4.86 3.53
C GLY A 323 4.42 5.80 3.38
N ALA A 324 4.25 7.10 3.59
CA ALA A 324 5.26 8.12 3.80
C ALA A 324 4.62 9.26 4.59
N ALA A 325 5.40 9.98 5.40
CA ALA A 325 4.90 11.13 6.13
C ALA A 325 4.40 12.22 5.16
N MET A 326 3.27 12.84 5.50
CA MET A 326 2.74 13.98 4.76
C MET A 326 3.54 15.23 5.14
N PRO A 327 4.19 15.94 4.19
CA PRO A 327 4.86 17.19 4.50
C PRO A 327 3.89 18.20 5.13
N GLU A 328 4.31 18.86 6.21
CA GLU A 328 3.43 19.77 6.97
C GLU A 328 2.82 20.87 6.11
N ALA A 329 3.63 21.48 5.21
CA ALA A 329 3.15 22.51 4.29
C ALA A 329 2.07 22.00 3.31
N VAL A 330 2.12 20.72 2.93
CA VAL A 330 1.12 20.10 2.06
C VAL A 330 -0.14 19.80 2.85
N ALA A 331 -0.01 19.24 4.06
CA ALA A 331 -1.13 19.01 4.96
C ALA A 331 -1.89 20.32 5.26
N GLN A 332 -1.16 21.42 5.50
CA GLN A 332 -1.77 22.73 5.73
C GLN A 332 -2.53 23.23 4.49
N LYS A 333 -1.96 23.12 3.30
CA LYS A 333 -2.65 23.49 2.05
C LYS A 333 -3.90 22.66 1.80
N LEU A 334 -3.87 21.35 2.12
CA LEU A 334 -5.07 20.51 2.05
C LEU A 334 -6.14 20.99 3.03
N LEU A 335 -5.76 21.30 4.26
CA LEU A 335 -6.68 21.86 5.27
C LEU A 335 -7.30 23.18 4.80
N ASP A 336 -6.47 24.11 4.31
CA ASP A 336 -6.93 25.42 3.81
C ASP A 336 -7.90 25.26 2.62
N PHE A 337 -7.67 24.26 1.76
CA PHE A 337 -8.48 24.03 0.57
C PHE A 337 -9.75 23.22 0.84
N THR A 338 -9.66 22.18 1.67
CA THR A 338 -10.77 21.23 1.90
C THR A 338 -11.53 21.46 3.21
N GLY A 339 -10.93 22.17 4.17
CA GLY A 339 -11.40 22.29 5.54
C GLY A 339 -11.20 21.00 6.38
N LEU A 340 -10.47 20.00 5.85
CA LEU A 340 -10.29 18.71 6.49
C LEU A 340 -8.83 18.51 6.92
N GLU A 341 -8.66 18.07 8.18
CA GLU A 341 -7.36 17.59 8.67
C GLU A 341 -6.96 16.31 7.96
N TYR A 342 -5.68 16.19 7.60
CA TYR A 342 -5.14 14.96 7.00
C TYR A 342 -4.87 13.90 8.07
N ILE A 343 -5.48 12.73 7.91
CA ILE A 343 -5.37 11.63 8.87
C ILE A 343 -4.28 10.67 8.40
N GLU A 344 -3.11 10.71 9.06
CA GLU A 344 -2.02 9.79 8.78
C GLU A 344 -2.22 8.45 9.48
N GLY A 345 -1.76 7.36 8.82
CA GLY A 345 -1.71 6.03 9.38
C GLY A 345 -0.43 5.29 8.98
N TYR A 346 -0.06 4.30 9.77
CA TYR A 346 1.14 3.49 9.59
C TYR A 346 0.81 2.00 9.62
N GLY A 347 1.47 1.25 8.77
CA GLY A 347 1.42 -0.20 8.69
C GLY A 347 2.29 -0.75 7.58
N LEU A 348 2.42 -2.06 7.53
CA LEU A 348 3.29 -2.80 6.62
C LEU A 348 2.51 -3.89 5.90
N SER A 349 3.15 -4.55 4.93
CA SER A 349 2.60 -5.77 4.32
C SER A 349 2.44 -6.87 5.36
N GLU A 350 3.37 -6.95 6.32
CA GLU A 350 3.39 -7.90 7.42
C GLU A 350 2.27 -7.68 8.46
N THR A 351 1.63 -6.53 8.43
CA THR A 351 0.49 -6.21 9.30
C THR A 351 -0.80 -6.00 8.52
N ILE A 352 -0.79 -6.32 7.23
CA ILE A 352 -1.90 -6.08 6.28
C ILE A 352 -2.50 -4.67 6.43
N SER A 353 -1.65 -3.66 6.76
CA SER A 353 -2.06 -2.28 7.08
C SER A 353 -3.23 -2.26 8.09
N PRO A 354 -3.54 -1.17 8.80
CA PRO A 354 -2.59 -0.40 9.59
C PRO A 354 -2.33 -1.03 10.98
N THR A 355 -1.30 -0.58 11.68
CA THR A 355 -1.12 -0.79 13.13
C THR A 355 -1.41 0.48 13.94
N HIS A 356 -1.17 1.64 13.33
CA HIS A 356 -1.44 2.95 13.92
C HIS A 356 -2.25 3.80 12.97
N ILE A 357 -3.18 4.57 13.51
CA ILE A 357 -3.94 5.61 12.79
C ILE A 357 -4.11 6.80 13.74
N ASN A 358 -4.01 8.01 13.20
CA ASN A 358 -4.38 9.21 13.95
C ASN A 358 -5.87 9.20 14.27
N PRO A 359 -6.28 9.54 15.50
CA PRO A 359 -7.69 9.72 15.84
C PRO A 359 -8.31 10.83 14.98
N PRO A 360 -9.46 10.59 14.31
CA PRO A 360 -10.07 11.60 13.43
C PRO A 360 -10.41 12.93 14.11
N GLN A 361 -10.65 12.91 15.42
CA GLN A 361 -10.97 14.11 16.20
C GLN A 361 -9.73 14.88 16.69
N ARG A 362 -8.53 14.30 16.58
CA ARG A 362 -7.27 14.91 16.99
C ARG A 362 -6.09 14.34 16.17
N PRO A 363 -6.09 14.55 14.86
CA PRO A 363 -4.94 14.12 14.05
C PRO A 363 -3.73 15.01 14.35
N MET A 364 -2.56 14.40 14.40
CA MET A 364 -1.28 15.09 14.57
C MET A 364 -0.48 15.00 13.28
N LYS A 365 0.11 16.12 12.84
CA LYS A 365 0.94 16.17 11.64
C LYS A 365 2.24 15.41 11.83
N GLN A 366 2.72 14.76 10.76
CA GLN A 366 3.95 13.96 10.76
C GLN A 366 4.00 12.89 11.86
N CYS A 367 2.84 12.35 12.20
CA CYS A 367 2.64 11.39 13.25
C CYS A 367 2.02 10.11 12.69
N LEU A 368 2.57 8.95 13.08
CA LEU A 368 2.02 7.65 12.69
C LEU A 368 0.62 7.41 13.27
N GLY A 369 0.26 8.15 14.32
CA GLY A 369 -0.95 7.99 15.09
C GLY A 369 -0.74 7.19 16.37
N ILE A 370 -1.82 6.59 16.84
CA ILE A 370 -1.85 5.71 18.01
C ILE A 370 -2.16 4.26 17.59
N PRO A 371 -1.74 3.26 18.37
CA PRO A 371 -2.12 1.87 18.11
C PRO A 371 -3.63 1.71 17.99
N ILE A 372 -4.09 0.94 16.98
CA ILE A 372 -5.52 0.66 16.78
C ILE A 372 -6.01 -0.50 17.62
N PHE A 373 -7.25 -0.93 17.42
CA PHE A 373 -7.92 -2.01 18.15
C PHE A 373 -7.01 -3.23 18.39
N ASP A 374 -6.96 -3.70 19.63
CA ASP A 374 -6.25 -4.91 20.06
C ASP A 374 -4.77 -4.97 19.67
N THR A 375 -4.15 -3.80 19.42
CA THR A 375 -2.77 -3.70 18.98
C THR A 375 -1.89 -3.20 20.12
N ASP A 376 -0.92 -4.03 20.55
CA ASP A 376 0.13 -3.69 21.50
C ASP A 376 1.39 -3.31 20.71
N CYS A 377 1.76 -2.03 20.74
CA CYS A 377 2.97 -1.53 20.08
C CYS A 377 3.93 -0.96 21.11
N ARG A 378 5.22 -1.27 20.96
CA ARG A 378 6.28 -0.82 21.87
C ARG A 378 7.47 -0.29 21.10
N ILE A 379 8.30 0.48 21.79
CA ILE A 379 9.60 0.93 21.31
C ILE A 379 10.67 0.15 22.08
N ILE A 380 11.56 -0.50 21.34
CA ILE A 380 12.66 -1.28 21.92
C ILE A 380 14.02 -0.81 21.41
N ASP A 381 15.03 -0.98 22.19
CA ASP A 381 16.41 -0.88 21.72
C ASP A 381 16.69 -2.05 20.75
N PRO A 382 17.10 -1.79 19.49
CA PRO A 382 17.26 -2.83 18.49
C PRO A 382 18.40 -3.82 18.76
N ASP A 383 19.37 -3.44 19.61
CA ASP A 383 20.55 -4.25 19.92
C ASP A 383 20.33 -5.08 21.18
N THR A 384 19.77 -4.48 22.23
CA THR A 384 19.54 -5.16 23.51
C THR A 384 18.15 -5.79 23.63
N LEU A 385 17.22 -5.46 22.73
CA LEU A 385 15.81 -5.87 22.70
C LEU A 385 15.00 -5.46 23.93
N LYS A 386 15.51 -4.53 24.73
CA LYS A 386 14.82 -4.00 25.91
C LYS A 386 13.85 -2.90 25.52
N GLU A 387 12.68 -2.87 26.18
CA GLU A 387 11.72 -1.78 26.04
C GLU A 387 12.34 -0.47 26.53
N LEU A 388 12.17 0.59 25.74
CA LEU A 388 12.68 1.93 25.99
C LEU A 388 11.61 2.82 26.65
N ASP A 389 12.07 3.87 27.32
CA ASP A 389 11.20 4.85 27.93
C ASP A 389 10.60 5.81 26.90
N VAL A 390 9.58 6.55 27.36
CA VAL A 390 8.90 7.57 26.54
C VAL A 390 9.90 8.64 26.06
N GLY A 391 9.83 8.98 24.78
CA GLY A 391 10.70 9.95 24.13
C GLY A 391 11.98 9.37 23.57
N GLU A 392 12.39 8.18 24.00
CA GLU A 392 13.56 7.51 23.44
C GLU A 392 13.28 6.94 22.06
N VAL A 393 14.31 6.92 21.20
CA VAL A 393 14.23 6.41 19.83
C VAL A 393 14.66 4.95 19.79
N GLY A 394 13.78 4.10 19.27
CA GLY A 394 14.05 2.68 19.10
C GLY A 394 13.19 2.05 18.01
N GLU A 395 13.30 0.73 17.86
CA GLU A 395 12.51 -0.03 16.88
C GLU A 395 11.07 -0.22 17.34
N ILE A 396 10.10 0.04 16.46
CA ILE A 396 8.70 -0.31 16.68
C ILE A 396 8.57 -1.82 16.62
N VAL A 397 7.97 -2.41 17.65
CA VAL A 397 7.51 -3.80 17.62
C VAL A 397 6.01 -3.85 17.85
N SER A 398 5.34 -4.75 17.13
CA SER A 398 3.87 -4.80 17.12
C SER A 398 3.35 -6.20 17.38
N HIS A 399 2.38 -6.30 18.28
CA HIS A 399 1.57 -7.49 18.52
C HIS A 399 0.11 -7.14 18.30
N GLY A 400 -0.62 -7.97 17.55
CA GLY A 400 -2.04 -7.73 17.28
C GLY A 400 -2.63 -8.74 16.31
N PRO A 401 -3.97 -8.76 16.16
CA PRO A 401 -4.67 -9.73 15.31
C PRO A 401 -4.34 -9.59 13.81
N GLN A 402 -3.87 -8.44 13.38
CA GLN A 402 -3.49 -8.16 11.99
C GLN A 402 -2.08 -8.62 11.61
N VAL A 403 -1.25 -9.00 12.59
CA VAL A 403 0.12 -9.44 12.34
C VAL A 403 0.11 -10.76 11.56
N PHE A 404 0.91 -10.82 10.51
CA PHE A 404 1.02 -11.97 9.62
C PHE A 404 1.45 -13.26 10.33
N LYS A 405 1.27 -14.40 9.67
CA LYS A 405 1.65 -15.70 10.26
C LYS A 405 3.11 -16.08 9.99
N GLY A 406 3.81 -15.30 9.18
CA GLY A 406 5.21 -15.50 8.81
C GLY A 406 5.45 -15.30 7.32
N TYR A 407 6.69 -15.53 6.90
CA TYR A 407 7.07 -15.47 5.49
C TYR A 407 6.94 -16.84 4.83
N TRP A 408 6.31 -16.87 3.66
CA TRP A 408 6.08 -18.09 2.89
C TRP A 408 7.38 -18.85 2.62
N LYS A 409 7.41 -20.15 2.92
CA LYS A 409 8.58 -21.05 2.76
C LYS A 409 9.90 -20.53 3.35
N ASN A 410 9.84 -19.58 4.28
CA ASN A 410 11.05 -18.98 4.86
C ASN A 410 10.98 -18.96 6.41
N PRO A 411 11.14 -20.13 7.06
CA PRO A 411 11.03 -20.23 8.51
C PRO A 411 12.08 -19.40 9.25
N ARG A 412 13.32 -19.34 8.72
CA ARG A 412 14.39 -18.54 9.35
C ARG A 412 14.06 -17.05 9.34
N ALA A 413 13.62 -16.51 8.19
CA ALA A 413 13.20 -15.09 8.15
C ALA A 413 11.97 -14.83 9.01
N THR A 414 11.10 -15.82 9.20
CA THR A 414 9.97 -15.74 10.13
C THR A 414 10.46 -15.67 11.57
N GLU A 415 11.35 -16.54 11.99
CA GLU A 415 11.94 -16.54 13.33
C GLU A 415 12.65 -15.22 13.64
N ASP A 416 13.50 -14.76 12.70
CA ASP A 416 14.22 -13.48 12.81
C ASP A 416 13.29 -12.24 12.91
N ALA A 417 12.04 -12.37 12.42
CA ALA A 417 11.07 -11.28 12.40
C ALA A 417 10.29 -11.12 13.70
N PHE A 418 10.41 -12.05 14.64
CA PHE A 418 9.64 -12.02 15.90
C PHE A 418 10.55 -12.04 17.13
N ILE A 419 10.07 -11.40 18.17
CA ILE A 419 10.66 -11.48 19.51
C ILE A 419 9.56 -11.72 20.54
N GLU A 420 9.93 -12.30 21.67
CA GLU A 420 9.02 -12.50 22.80
C GLU A 420 9.24 -11.42 23.86
N ILE A 421 8.16 -10.74 24.27
CA ILE A 421 8.16 -9.79 25.38
C ILE A 421 6.96 -10.10 26.28
N GLY A 422 7.23 -10.46 27.52
CA GLY A 422 6.16 -10.73 28.51
C GLY A 422 5.19 -11.84 28.11
N GLY A 423 5.67 -12.90 27.45
CA GLY A 423 4.87 -14.04 26.99
C GLY A 423 4.06 -13.78 25.72
N LYS A 424 4.26 -12.64 25.04
CA LYS A 424 3.63 -12.30 23.75
C LYS A 424 4.68 -12.23 22.64
N GLN A 425 4.32 -12.71 21.45
CA GLN A 425 5.13 -12.58 20.24
C GLN A 425 4.90 -11.21 19.59
N PHE A 426 5.96 -10.43 19.43
CA PHE A 426 5.95 -9.15 18.74
C PHE A 426 6.70 -9.23 17.40
N PHE A 427 6.09 -8.71 16.37
CA PHE A 427 6.72 -8.54 15.07
C PHE A 427 7.66 -7.32 15.10
N ARG A 428 8.89 -7.50 14.65
CA ARG A 428 9.93 -6.48 14.48
C ARG A 428 9.74 -5.77 13.15
N THR A 429 9.40 -4.48 13.19
CA THR A 429 9.07 -3.74 11.96
C THR A 429 10.30 -3.30 11.17
N GLY A 430 11.45 -3.17 11.83
CA GLY A 430 12.65 -2.55 11.27
C GLY A 430 12.52 -1.04 11.08
N ASP A 431 11.46 -0.44 11.57
CA ASP A 431 11.20 1.00 11.54
C ASP A 431 11.48 1.62 12.92
N LEU A 432 12.22 2.73 12.93
CA LEU A 432 12.58 3.44 14.15
C LEU A 432 11.61 4.59 14.40
N ALA A 433 11.16 4.68 15.63
CA ALA A 433 10.26 5.74 16.08
C ALA A 433 10.51 6.10 17.54
N ARG A 434 9.86 7.14 17.99
CA ARG A 434 9.68 7.47 19.40
C ARG A 434 8.20 7.55 19.72
N MET A 435 7.84 7.25 20.96
CA MET A 435 6.49 7.46 21.49
C MET A 435 6.52 8.66 22.45
N ASP A 436 5.51 9.52 22.38
CA ASP A 436 5.38 10.64 23.33
C ASP A 436 4.61 10.24 24.60
N GLU A 437 4.49 11.20 25.55
CA GLU A 437 3.78 11.00 26.81
C GLU A 437 2.26 10.74 26.63
N GLU A 438 1.70 11.11 25.50
CA GLU A 438 0.30 10.91 25.16
C GLU A 438 0.04 9.60 24.42
N GLY A 439 1.11 8.87 24.04
CA GLY A 439 1.03 7.58 23.35
C GLY A 439 0.93 7.67 21.84
N TYR A 440 1.29 8.83 21.25
CA TYR A 440 1.45 8.97 19.81
C TYR A 440 2.84 8.55 19.38
N PHE A 441 2.92 7.90 18.21
CA PHE A 441 4.16 7.42 17.63
C PHE A 441 4.62 8.33 16.50
N PHE A 442 5.90 8.66 16.50
CA PHE A 442 6.55 9.52 15.49
C PHE A 442 7.67 8.76 14.82
N MET A 443 7.58 8.62 13.49
CA MET A 443 8.64 7.99 12.70
C MET A 443 9.93 8.80 12.80
N VAL A 444 11.04 8.10 12.95
CA VAL A 444 12.38 8.70 12.88
C VAL A 444 13.05 8.28 11.60
N ASP A 445 13.20 6.96 11.35
CA ASP A 445 13.74 6.41 10.10
C ASP A 445 13.58 4.88 10.05
N ARG A 446 14.19 4.26 9.05
CA ARG A 446 14.36 2.80 8.99
C ARG A 446 15.72 2.39 9.54
N LEU A 447 15.75 1.37 10.38
CA LEU A 447 16.99 0.86 10.99
C LEU A 447 18.10 0.63 9.96
N LYS A 448 17.77 0.15 8.76
CA LYS A 448 18.72 -0.13 7.67
C LYS A 448 19.11 1.08 6.83
N ARG A 449 18.54 2.25 7.06
CA ARG A 449 18.94 3.52 6.42
C ARG A 449 19.95 4.31 7.25
N MET A 450 20.13 3.94 8.51
CA MET A 450 21.03 4.63 9.43
C MET A 450 22.43 4.75 8.84
N ILE A 451 22.96 5.96 8.81
CA ILE A 451 24.31 6.27 8.39
C ILE A 451 25.18 6.38 9.65
N ASN A 452 26.27 5.63 9.69
CA ASN A 452 27.21 5.68 10.81
C ASN A 452 28.39 6.62 10.49
N ALA A 453 28.19 7.91 10.75
CA ALA A 453 29.20 8.93 10.50
C ALA A 453 30.17 9.07 11.69
N SER A 454 31.30 8.38 11.68
CA SER A 454 32.29 8.39 12.77
C SER A 454 31.74 7.94 14.13
N GLY A 455 30.89 6.91 14.16
CA GLY A 455 30.26 6.44 15.40
C GLY A 455 28.99 7.22 15.80
N LEU A 456 28.66 8.30 15.11
CA LEU A 456 27.43 9.06 15.31
C LEU A 456 26.35 8.57 14.34
N LYS A 457 25.19 8.23 14.89
CA LYS A 457 24.03 7.76 14.11
C LYS A 457 23.36 8.96 13.44
N VAL A 458 23.26 8.96 12.11
CA VAL A 458 22.52 9.95 11.32
C VAL A 458 21.32 9.27 10.69
N TRP A 459 20.17 9.88 10.84
CA TRP A 459 18.92 9.41 10.30
C TRP A 459 18.61 10.15 9.00
N PRO A 460 18.67 9.50 7.82
CA PRO A 460 18.40 10.12 6.53
C PRO A 460 17.09 10.89 6.46
N ALA A 461 16.00 10.34 7.03
CA ALA A 461 14.70 11.00 7.00
C ALA A 461 14.69 12.34 7.76
N GLU A 462 15.45 12.47 8.86
CA GLU A 462 15.60 13.74 9.58
C GLU A 462 16.31 14.79 8.73
N VAL A 463 17.38 14.39 8.03
CA VAL A 463 18.12 15.25 7.13
C VAL A 463 17.26 15.66 5.93
N GLU A 464 16.52 14.72 5.33
CA GLU A 464 15.58 14.96 4.23
C GLU A 464 14.51 15.98 4.65
N ALA A 465 13.90 15.81 5.83
CA ALA A 465 12.88 16.71 6.34
C ALA A 465 13.37 18.17 6.46
N MET A 466 14.61 18.35 6.95
CA MET A 466 15.24 19.67 7.00
C MET A 466 15.53 20.23 5.61
N MET A 467 16.02 19.40 4.68
CA MET A 467 16.32 19.83 3.30
C MET A 467 15.07 20.27 2.54
N TYR A 468 13.89 19.72 2.82
CA TYR A 468 12.64 20.18 2.22
C TYR A 468 12.24 21.61 2.60
N ALA A 469 12.84 22.18 3.65
CA ALA A 469 12.67 23.61 3.99
C ALA A 469 13.48 24.54 3.08
N HIS A 470 14.44 24.01 2.30
CA HIS A 470 15.23 24.81 1.36
C HIS A 470 14.36 25.28 0.17
N PRO A 471 14.40 26.60 -0.19
CA PRO A 471 13.51 27.16 -1.21
C PRO A 471 13.66 26.55 -2.60
N ASP A 472 14.85 26.06 -2.95
CA ASP A 472 15.18 25.58 -4.29
C ASP A 472 15.10 24.05 -4.45
N ILE A 473 14.93 23.28 -3.36
CA ILE A 473 14.82 21.84 -3.40
C ILE A 473 13.36 21.43 -3.70
N GLN A 474 13.19 20.54 -4.68
CA GLN A 474 11.93 19.91 -5.01
C GLN A 474 11.81 18.54 -4.31
N GLU A 475 12.87 17.72 -4.42
CA GLU A 475 12.93 16.41 -3.77
C GLU A 475 14.37 16.15 -3.28
N ALA A 476 14.50 15.41 -2.19
CA ALA A 476 15.77 14.96 -1.67
C ALA A 476 15.70 13.51 -1.18
N CYS A 477 16.78 12.77 -1.40
CA CYS A 477 16.99 11.46 -0.81
C CYS A 477 18.41 11.41 -0.22
N VAL A 478 18.51 11.05 1.04
CA VAL A 478 19.79 10.99 1.77
C VAL A 478 20.24 9.55 1.91
N ILE A 479 21.51 9.29 1.60
CA ILE A 479 22.17 7.99 1.66
C ILE A 479 23.53 8.08 2.30
N GLY A 480 24.08 6.95 2.76
CA GLY A 480 25.47 6.86 3.19
C GLY A 480 26.42 6.76 1.99
N ALA A 481 27.48 7.54 2.00
CA ALA A 481 28.58 7.39 1.07
C ALA A 481 29.83 6.92 1.84
N PRO A 482 30.62 5.99 1.31
CA PRO A 482 31.88 5.58 1.94
C PRO A 482 32.86 6.77 2.10
N ASP A 483 33.44 6.89 3.27
CA ASP A 483 34.42 7.92 3.60
C ASP A 483 35.63 7.28 4.28
N PRO A 484 36.87 7.49 3.75
CA PRO A 484 38.05 6.84 4.27
C PRO A 484 38.37 7.17 5.74
N TYR A 485 37.95 8.35 6.21
CA TYR A 485 38.22 8.82 7.56
C TYR A 485 37.08 8.54 8.54
N ARG A 486 35.83 8.60 8.04
CA ARG A 486 34.61 8.52 8.86
C ARG A 486 33.91 7.17 8.81
N GLY A 487 34.39 6.26 7.95
CA GLY A 487 33.69 5.05 7.57
C GLY A 487 32.54 5.37 6.58
N GLU A 488 31.56 6.16 7.04
CA GLU A 488 30.50 6.67 6.19
C GLU A 488 30.31 8.18 6.37
N THR A 489 29.87 8.85 5.32
CA THR A 489 29.45 10.26 5.36
C THR A 489 28.07 10.43 4.74
N VAL A 490 27.41 11.53 5.08
CA VAL A 490 26.06 11.86 4.58
C VAL A 490 26.16 12.41 3.17
N LYS A 491 25.44 11.79 2.23
CA LYS A 491 25.27 12.23 0.85
C LYS A 491 23.79 12.49 0.56
N ALA A 492 23.48 13.64 -0.05
CA ALA A 492 22.14 13.98 -0.53
C ALA A 492 22.08 13.89 -2.06
N VAL A 493 21.09 13.17 -2.57
CA VAL A 493 20.69 13.14 -3.98
C VAL A 493 19.49 14.04 -4.12
N VAL A 494 19.59 15.12 -4.90
CA VAL A 494 18.67 16.26 -4.88
C VAL A 494 18.09 16.52 -6.27
N VAL A 495 16.76 16.72 -6.33
CA VAL A 495 16.05 17.28 -7.48
C VAL A 495 15.77 18.75 -7.19
N LEU A 496 16.29 19.65 -8.00
CA LEU A 496 16.01 21.07 -7.90
C LEU A 496 14.68 21.44 -8.56
N LYS A 497 14.03 22.50 -8.04
CA LYS A 497 12.90 23.12 -8.73
C LYS A 497 13.34 23.64 -10.11
N ALA A 498 12.42 23.62 -11.07
CA ALA A 498 12.73 23.99 -12.45
C ALA A 498 13.41 25.38 -12.58
N ALA A 499 12.96 26.36 -11.79
CA ALA A 499 13.50 27.72 -11.78
C ALA A 499 14.90 27.83 -11.17
N SER A 500 15.37 26.81 -10.48
CA SER A 500 16.65 26.78 -9.74
C SER A 500 17.73 25.99 -10.46
N LYS A 501 17.35 25.20 -11.48
CA LYS A 501 18.30 24.40 -12.28
C LYS A 501 19.32 25.28 -12.98
N GLY A 502 20.62 24.92 -12.88
CA GLY A 502 21.76 25.64 -13.45
C GLY A 502 22.17 26.91 -12.70
N ARG A 503 21.41 27.30 -11.66
CA ARG A 503 21.70 28.49 -10.83
C ARG A 503 22.26 28.14 -9.46
N VAL A 504 21.72 27.06 -8.85
CA VAL A 504 22.14 26.59 -7.52
C VAL A 504 23.23 25.53 -7.69
N GLN A 505 24.31 25.66 -6.91
CA GLN A 505 25.42 24.72 -6.87
C GLN A 505 25.32 23.79 -5.65
N ALA A 506 26.06 22.68 -5.66
CA ALA A 506 26.09 21.73 -4.56
C ALA A 506 26.56 22.38 -3.25
N GLU A 507 27.52 23.27 -3.34
CA GLU A 507 28.10 24.03 -2.24
C GLU A 507 27.05 24.93 -1.57
N ASP A 508 26.14 25.51 -2.31
CA ASP A 508 25.06 26.37 -1.78
C ASP A 508 24.13 25.55 -0.86
N ILE A 509 23.78 24.33 -1.30
CA ILE A 509 22.97 23.39 -0.51
C ILE A 509 23.72 22.95 0.75
N ILE A 510 25.01 22.61 0.61
CA ILE A 510 25.85 22.16 1.75
C ILE A 510 25.96 23.27 2.80
N GLU A 511 26.24 24.51 2.40
CA GLU A 511 26.38 25.64 3.33
C GLU A 511 25.03 25.98 4.00
N TRP A 512 23.93 25.90 3.25
CA TRP A 512 22.61 26.06 3.85
C TRP A 512 22.36 24.96 4.90
N CYS A 513 22.57 23.69 4.56
CA CYS A 513 22.41 22.59 5.49
C CYS A 513 23.29 22.71 6.73
N LYS A 514 24.55 23.16 6.56
CA LYS A 514 25.50 23.39 7.65
C LYS A 514 25.03 24.49 8.62
N ALA A 515 24.32 25.48 8.13
CA ALA A 515 23.74 26.53 8.97
C ALA A 515 22.49 26.07 9.75
N HIS A 516 21.81 25.01 9.31
CA HIS A 516 20.54 24.56 9.86
C HIS A 516 20.60 23.19 10.56
N MET A 517 21.73 22.50 10.52
CA MET A 517 21.89 21.14 11.07
C MET A 517 23.17 21.00 11.90
N ALA A 518 23.16 20.04 12.82
CA ALA A 518 24.37 19.69 13.56
C ALA A 518 25.49 19.19 12.63
N ALA A 519 26.74 19.47 13.01
CA ALA A 519 27.92 19.23 12.18
C ALA A 519 28.12 17.78 11.67
N TYR A 520 27.55 16.80 12.35
CA TYR A 520 27.63 15.39 11.94
C TYR A 520 26.47 14.96 11.04
N LYS A 521 25.37 15.76 10.95
CA LYS A 521 24.14 15.43 10.21
C LYS A 521 24.10 15.98 8.79
N TYR A 522 24.66 17.18 8.55
CA TYR A 522 24.51 17.82 7.24
C TYR A 522 25.23 17.04 6.13
N PRO A 523 24.65 16.98 4.92
CA PRO A 523 25.27 16.34 3.76
C PRO A 523 26.60 16.99 3.41
N ARG A 524 27.63 16.18 3.22
CA ARG A 524 28.95 16.63 2.75
C ARG A 524 29.14 16.44 1.27
N ILE A 525 28.25 15.67 0.67
CA ILE A 525 28.21 15.41 -0.75
C ILE A 525 26.76 15.69 -1.21
N VAL A 526 26.62 16.48 -2.25
CA VAL A 526 25.33 16.74 -2.91
C VAL A 526 25.47 16.38 -4.37
N GLU A 527 24.57 15.52 -4.87
CA GLU A 527 24.47 15.12 -6.26
C GLU A 527 23.11 15.57 -6.82
N PHE A 528 23.12 16.35 -7.90
CA PHE A 528 21.87 16.73 -8.57
C PHE A 528 21.46 15.70 -9.60
N VAL A 529 20.16 15.40 -9.62
CA VAL A 529 19.53 14.49 -10.58
C VAL A 529 18.24 15.10 -11.12
N ASP A 530 17.81 14.66 -12.30
CA ASP A 530 16.55 15.13 -12.90
C ASP A 530 15.32 14.54 -12.20
N SER A 531 15.42 13.32 -11.67
CA SER A 531 14.37 12.65 -10.92
C SER A 531 14.96 11.61 -9.98
N LEU A 532 14.29 11.36 -8.85
CA LEU A 532 14.61 10.23 -7.97
C LEU A 532 13.92 8.95 -8.46
N PRO A 533 14.57 7.78 -8.34
CA PRO A 533 13.92 6.50 -8.65
C PRO A 533 12.77 6.27 -7.66
N LYS A 534 11.59 5.93 -8.18
CA LYS A 534 10.38 5.71 -7.37
C LYS A 534 9.77 4.35 -7.67
N SER A 535 9.22 3.73 -6.63
CA SER A 535 8.40 2.53 -6.77
C SER A 535 7.05 2.86 -7.43
N ALA A 536 6.31 1.83 -7.80
CA ALA A 536 4.94 1.96 -8.32
C ALA A 536 3.98 2.73 -7.38
N THR A 537 4.30 2.78 -6.10
CA THR A 537 3.55 3.54 -5.08
C THR A 537 4.08 4.94 -4.86
N GLY A 538 4.98 5.44 -5.70
CA GLY A 538 5.57 6.76 -5.58
C GLY A 538 6.60 6.93 -4.44
N LYS A 539 6.99 5.85 -3.74
CA LYS A 539 8.04 5.89 -2.73
C LYS A 539 9.42 5.94 -3.37
N VAL A 540 10.28 6.81 -2.87
CA VAL A 540 11.69 6.87 -3.32
C VAL A 540 12.40 5.54 -3.03
N MET A 541 13.05 4.98 -4.04
CA MET A 541 13.82 3.74 -3.95
C MET A 541 15.23 4.03 -3.46
N TRP A 542 15.36 4.51 -2.22
CA TRP A 542 16.62 4.91 -1.61
C TRP A 542 17.69 3.81 -1.68
N ARG A 543 17.29 2.53 -1.59
CA ARG A 543 18.20 1.40 -1.66
C ARG A 543 18.91 1.32 -3.00
N GLN A 544 18.19 1.54 -4.10
CA GLN A 544 18.81 1.58 -5.43
C GLN A 544 19.90 2.65 -5.51
N LEU A 545 19.66 3.83 -4.91
CA LEU A 545 20.65 4.90 -4.82
C LEU A 545 21.84 4.49 -3.92
N GLN A 546 21.56 3.83 -2.79
CA GLN A 546 22.59 3.32 -1.87
C GLN A 546 23.48 2.26 -2.54
N GLU A 547 22.89 1.32 -3.27
CA GLU A 547 23.61 0.26 -3.99
C GLU A 547 24.46 0.85 -5.13
N GLN A 548 23.93 1.80 -5.87
CA GLN A 548 24.67 2.52 -6.91
C GLN A 548 25.87 3.28 -6.33
N GLU A 549 25.73 3.91 -5.17
CA GLU A 549 26.82 4.62 -4.50
C GLU A 549 27.88 3.65 -3.99
N SER A 550 27.48 2.57 -3.37
CA SER A 550 28.40 1.52 -2.87
C SER A 550 29.20 0.88 -4.02
N ALA A 551 28.57 0.69 -5.19
CA ALA A 551 29.22 0.14 -6.37
C ALA A 551 30.32 1.05 -6.97
N LYS A 552 30.26 2.38 -6.72
CA LYS A 552 31.30 3.33 -7.19
C LYS A 552 32.64 3.11 -6.51
N VAL A 553 32.66 2.50 -5.32
CA VAL A 553 33.86 2.35 -4.48
C VAL A 553 34.48 0.95 -4.57
N THR A 554 33.72 -0.03 -5.06
CA THR A 554 34.25 -1.39 -5.28
C THR A 554 34.99 -1.41 -6.63
N PRO A 555 36.34 -1.58 -6.67
CA PRO A 555 37.03 -1.75 -7.95
C PRO A 555 36.44 -2.99 -8.64
N LYS A 556 36.11 -2.86 -9.93
CA LYS A 556 35.84 -4.04 -10.76
C LYS A 556 37.08 -4.93 -10.69
N ALA A 557 36.94 -6.10 -10.02
CA ALA A 557 37.96 -7.15 -10.01
C ALA A 557 38.07 -7.78 -11.40
#